data_1a794783d2e182c25e64686e6bc908fe
#
_entry.id   1a794783d2e182c25e64686e6bc908fe
#
_cell.length_a   1.000
_cell.length_b   1.000
_cell.length_c   1.000
_cell.angle_alpha   90.00
_cell.angle_beta   90.00
_cell.angle_gamma   90.00
#
_symmetry.space_group_name_H-M   'P 1'
#
loop_
_entity.id
_entity.type
_entity.pdbx_description
1 polymer ?
#
loop_
_entity_poly.entity_id
_entity_poly.type
_entity_poly.pdbx_seq_one_letter_code
_entity_poly.pdbx_strand_id
1 'polypeptide(L)'
;MPAYWVARAKVNDPVEYKKYADRVPAILAKYGAKVLTRGGRYQTLEGQEKFNRFVVIEFPTFEQGVACFYSQEYREAAAFRRRNKAGENELVMIEAGESQPAQAR
;
A
#
# COMPACT_ATOMS: atom_id res chain seq x y z
N MET A 1 1.31 -10.04 16.07
CA MET A 1 0.26 -9.04 15.87
C MET A 1 0.31 -8.51 14.45
N PRO A 2 -0.78 -8.60 13.70
CA PRO A 2 -0.76 -8.15 12.32
C PRO A 2 -0.59 -6.64 12.23
N ALA A 3 -0.13 -6.21 11.07
CA ALA A 3 0.05 -4.80 10.78
C ALA A 3 -0.43 -4.54 9.36
N TYR A 4 -0.75 -3.30 9.08
CA TYR A 4 -1.38 -2.92 7.83
C TYR A 4 -0.62 -1.81 7.14
N TRP A 5 -0.35 -2.04 5.88
CA TRP A 5 0.20 -1.06 4.96
C TRP A 5 -1.02 -0.37 4.35
N VAL A 6 -1.21 0.89 4.68
CA VAL A 6 -2.34 1.65 4.17
C VAL A 6 -1.79 2.72 3.25
N ALA A 7 -2.17 2.63 1.98
CA ALA A 7 -1.60 3.49 0.95
C ALA A 7 -2.70 4.17 0.16
N ARG A 8 -2.41 5.39 -0.26
CA ARG A 8 -3.23 6.11 -1.21
C ARG A 8 -2.32 6.77 -2.22
N ALA A 9 -2.78 6.84 -3.46
CA ALA A 9 -1.97 7.32 -4.56
C ALA A 9 -2.78 8.21 -5.49
N LYS A 10 -2.08 9.21 -6.03
CA LYS A 10 -2.57 9.95 -7.18
C LYS A 10 -1.81 9.42 -8.38
N VAL A 11 -2.50 8.64 -9.21
CA VAL A 11 -1.89 8.09 -10.41
C VAL A 11 -2.03 9.14 -11.52
N ASN A 12 -0.89 9.68 -11.94
CA ASN A 12 -0.84 10.70 -12.98
C ASN A 12 -0.54 10.09 -14.35
N ASP A 13 0.29 9.05 -14.38
CA ASP A 13 0.64 8.34 -15.60
C ASP A 13 0.35 6.86 -15.42
N PRO A 14 -0.83 6.40 -15.87
CA PRO A 14 -1.22 5.00 -15.67
C PRO A 14 -0.29 3.99 -16.32
N VAL A 15 0.34 4.33 -17.44
CA VAL A 15 1.24 3.42 -18.14
C VAL A 15 2.49 3.17 -17.32
N GLU A 16 3.14 4.23 -16.84
CA GLU A 16 4.33 4.10 -16.00
C GLU A 16 4.00 3.51 -14.63
N TYR A 17 2.87 3.93 -14.06
CA TYR A 17 2.45 3.40 -12.77
C TYR A 17 2.21 1.89 -12.82
N LYS A 18 1.71 1.39 -13.93
CA LYS A 18 1.47 -0.04 -14.11
C LYS A 18 2.77 -0.84 -14.00
N LYS A 19 3.89 -0.29 -14.43
CA LYS A 19 5.18 -0.97 -14.31
C LYS A 19 5.54 -1.22 -12.85
N TYR A 20 5.20 -0.27 -11.98
CA TYR A 20 5.32 -0.44 -10.54
C TYR A 20 4.29 -1.46 -10.03
N ALA A 21 3.02 -1.24 -10.33
CA ALA A 21 1.94 -2.04 -9.79
C ALA A 21 2.05 -3.52 -10.14
N ASP A 22 2.56 -3.84 -11.34
CA ASP A 22 2.69 -5.23 -11.79
C ASP A 22 3.80 -5.97 -11.03
N ARG A 23 4.77 -5.27 -10.48
CA ARG A 23 5.89 -5.87 -9.74
C ARG A 23 5.58 -6.13 -8.28
N VAL A 24 4.63 -5.41 -7.74
CA VAL A 24 4.38 -5.41 -6.30
C VAL A 24 3.88 -6.76 -5.76
N PRO A 25 2.95 -7.47 -6.40
CA PRO A 25 2.44 -8.72 -5.82
C PRO A 25 3.52 -9.75 -5.49
N ALA A 26 4.51 -9.94 -6.39
CA ALA A 26 5.58 -10.90 -6.14
C ALA A 26 6.46 -10.48 -4.98
N ILE A 27 6.70 -9.17 -4.84
CA ILE A 27 7.50 -8.64 -3.73
C ILE A 27 6.76 -8.86 -2.42
N LEU A 28 5.48 -8.51 -2.38
CA LEU A 28 4.65 -8.68 -1.18
C LEU A 28 4.61 -10.12 -0.71
N ALA A 29 4.51 -11.06 -1.65
CA ALA A 29 4.45 -12.48 -1.32
C ALA A 29 5.68 -12.93 -0.54
N LYS A 30 6.85 -12.38 -0.82
CA LYS A 30 8.08 -12.73 -0.11
C LYS A 30 8.05 -12.32 1.36
N TYR A 31 7.21 -11.37 1.71
CA TYR A 31 7.11 -10.85 3.08
C TYR A 31 5.85 -11.35 3.79
N GLY A 32 5.19 -12.37 3.22
CA GLY A 32 4.01 -12.96 3.83
C GLY A 32 2.78 -12.07 3.80
N ALA A 33 2.76 -11.10 2.90
CA ALA A 33 1.69 -10.11 2.85
C ALA A 33 0.44 -10.67 2.19
N LYS A 34 -0.70 -10.14 2.63
CA LYS A 34 -2.00 -10.47 2.07
C LYS A 34 -2.67 -9.17 1.62
N VAL A 35 -2.99 -9.06 0.34
CA VAL A 35 -3.67 -7.88 -0.19
C VAL A 35 -5.14 -7.95 0.19
N LEU A 36 -5.60 -6.96 0.96
CA LEU A 36 -6.99 -6.90 1.40
C LEU A 36 -7.85 -6.14 0.40
N THR A 37 -7.33 -5.04 -0.13
CA THR A 37 -8.00 -4.29 -1.20
C THR A 37 -6.94 -3.59 -2.05
N ARG A 38 -7.19 -3.49 -3.34
CA ARG A 38 -6.23 -2.92 -4.27
C ARG A 38 -6.94 -2.44 -5.52
N GLY A 39 -7.05 -1.11 -5.65
CA GLY A 39 -7.63 -0.51 -6.85
C GLY A 39 -9.13 -0.69 -7.01
N GLY A 40 -9.84 -1.02 -5.94
CA GLY A 40 -11.28 -1.16 -5.97
C GLY A 40 -11.99 0.20 -5.96
N ARG A 41 -13.30 0.14 -6.00
CA ARG A 41 -14.16 1.31 -5.93
C ARG A 41 -13.97 1.99 -4.57
N TYR A 42 -13.99 3.32 -4.55
CA TYR A 42 -13.82 4.10 -3.32
C TYR A 42 -14.74 5.32 -3.36
N GLN A 43 -14.95 5.91 -2.20
CA GLN A 43 -15.72 7.15 -2.06
C GLN A 43 -15.09 7.97 -0.95
N THR A 44 -14.70 9.19 -1.23
CA THR A 44 -14.19 10.10 -0.20
C THR A 44 -15.36 10.60 0.63
N LEU A 45 -15.35 10.32 1.92
CA LEU A 45 -16.41 10.75 2.83
C LEU A 45 -16.11 12.10 3.42
N GLU A 46 -14.82 12.40 3.62
CA GLU A 46 -14.39 13.67 4.18
C GLU A 46 -12.93 13.89 3.81
N GLY A 47 -12.57 15.13 3.47
CA GLY A 47 -11.21 15.50 3.12
C GLY A 47 -11.07 15.79 1.63
N GLN A 48 -9.81 15.95 1.20
CA GLN A 48 -9.52 16.30 -0.19
C GLN A 48 -9.67 15.10 -1.12
N GLU A 49 -10.24 15.34 -2.29
CA GLU A 49 -10.35 14.31 -3.32
C GLU A 49 -9.12 14.34 -4.24
N LYS A 50 -7.96 14.23 -3.62
CA LYS A 50 -6.68 14.31 -4.32
C LYS A 50 -6.24 12.96 -4.88
N PHE A 51 -6.57 11.89 -4.18
CA PHE A 51 -6.08 10.55 -4.50
C PHE A 51 -7.11 9.76 -5.28
N ASN A 52 -6.64 8.91 -6.20
CA ASN A 52 -7.51 8.10 -7.04
C ASN A 52 -7.22 6.60 -6.96
N ARG A 53 -6.40 6.17 -6.01
CA ARG A 53 -6.11 4.75 -5.81
C ARG A 53 -5.84 4.48 -4.34
N PHE A 54 -6.46 3.43 -3.81
CA PHE A 54 -6.34 3.08 -2.39
C PHE A 54 -6.01 1.60 -2.28
N VAL A 55 -5.06 1.28 -1.37
CA VAL A 55 -4.58 -0.08 -1.18
C VAL A 55 -4.43 -0.35 0.30
N VAL A 56 -4.88 -1.52 0.75
CA VAL A 56 -4.65 -1.98 2.12
C VAL A 56 -4.07 -3.38 2.05
N ILE A 57 -2.94 -3.58 2.71
CA ILE A 57 -2.21 -4.83 2.69
C ILE A 57 -1.91 -5.24 4.13
N GLU A 58 -2.18 -6.50 4.46
CA GLU A 58 -1.88 -7.04 5.78
C GLU A 58 -0.52 -7.75 5.76
N PHE A 59 0.31 -7.45 6.76
CA PHE A 59 1.58 -8.16 6.98
C PHE A 59 1.50 -8.90 8.31
N PRO A 60 2.25 -10.00 8.45
CA PRO A 60 2.27 -10.73 9.72
C PRO A 60 2.73 -9.88 10.89
N THR A 61 3.69 -8.97 10.66
CA THR A 61 4.21 -8.06 11.68
C THR A 61 4.48 -6.70 11.08
N PHE A 62 4.53 -5.71 11.97
CA PHE A 62 4.91 -4.35 11.61
C PHE A 62 6.30 -4.32 10.96
N GLU A 63 7.26 -5.05 11.57
CA GLU A 63 8.64 -5.07 11.09
C GLU A 63 8.75 -5.64 9.68
N GLN A 64 7.97 -6.67 9.36
CA GLN A 64 7.98 -7.23 8.01
C GLN A 64 7.48 -6.24 6.96
N GLY A 65 6.46 -5.48 7.32
CA GLY A 65 5.94 -4.45 6.41
C GLY A 65 6.95 -3.35 6.15
N VAL A 66 7.61 -2.89 7.21
CA VAL A 66 8.65 -1.86 7.10
C VAL A 66 9.83 -2.39 6.28
N ALA A 67 10.25 -3.63 6.55
CA ALA A 67 11.35 -4.24 5.80
C ALA A 67 11.02 -4.37 4.31
N CYS A 68 9.77 -4.70 3.99
CA CYS A 68 9.33 -4.78 2.61
C CYS A 68 9.49 -3.44 1.91
N PHE A 69 9.06 -2.37 2.54
CA PHE A 69 9.14 -1.03 1.97
C PHE A 69 10.58 -0.62 1.68
N TYR A 70 11.51 -0.94 2.58
CA TYR A 70 12.90 -0.55 2.43
C TYR A 70 13.74 -1.59 1.67
N SER A 71 13.14 -2.68 1.21
CA SER A 71 13.86 -3.68 0.44
C SER A 71 14.33 -3.11 -0.90
N GLN A 72 15.42 -3.67 -1.42
CA GLN A 72 15.93 -3.25 -2.72
C GLN A 72 14.89 -3.48 -3.81
N GLU A 73 14.21 -4.62 -3.77
CA GLU A 73 13.20 -4.98 -4.75
C GLU A 73 12.06 -3.96 -4.80
N TYR A 74 11.58 -3.56 -3.61
CA TYR A 74 10.50 -2.58 -3.57
C TYR A 74 10.97 -1.22 -4.05
N ARG A 75 12.18 -0.80 -3.67
CA ARG A 75 12.74 0.48 -4.13
C ARG A 75 12.88 0.53 -5.64
N GLU A 76 13.31 -0.58 -6.25
CA GLU A 76 13.42 -0.66 -7.71
C GLU A 76 12.05 -0.56 -8.37
N ALA A 77 11.06 -1.24 -7.82
CA ALA A 77 9.69 -1.15 -8.32
C ALA A 77 9.14 0.27 -8.16
N ALA A 78 9.33 0.86 -6.99
CA ALA A 78 8.81 2.19 -6.69
C ALA A 78 9.44 3.29 -7.56
N ALA A 79 10.64 3.04 -8.11
CA ALA A 79 11.27 3.99 -8.99
C ALA A 79 10.39 4.33 -10.20
N PHE A 80 9.61 3.36 -10.69
CA PHE A 80 8.71 3.63 -11.81
C PHE A 80 7.63 4.64 -11.47
N ARG A 81 7.04 4.55 -10.27
CA ARG A 81 5.99 5.50 -9.87
C ARG A 81 6.54 6.86 -9.44
N ARG A 82 7.82 6.89 -9.05
CA ARG A 82 8.47 8.13 -8.60
C ARG A 82 9.00 8.96 -9.76
N ARG A 83 9.30 8.32 -10.89
CA ARG A 83 9.80 9.03 -12.07
C ARG A 83 8.73 9.95 -12.64
N ASN A 84 9.10 11.21 -12.88
CA ASN A 84 8.22 12.18 -13.53
C ASN A 84 6.86 12.26 -12.84
N LYS A 85 6.81 11.96 -11.55
CA LYS A 85 5.58 11.98 -10.75
C LYS A 85 4.48 11.11 -11.37
N ALA A 86 4.86 9.94 -11.88
CA ALA A 86 3.88 9.02 -12.45
C ALA A 86 2.84 8.59 -11.41
N GLY A 87 3.26 8.47 -10.14
CA GLY A 87 2.35 8.23 -9.03
C GLY A 87 2.85 8.95 -7.79
N GLU A 88 1.96 9.72 -7.16
CA GLU A 88 2.26 10.41 -5.90
C GLU A 88 1.58 9.61 -4.79
N ASN A 89 2.38 8.87 -4.05
CA ASN A 89 1.87 7.96 -3.02
C ASN A 89 2.11 8.49 -1.61
N GLU A 90 1.13 8.23 -0.74
CA GLU A 90 1.29 8.36 0.70
C GLU A 90 1.00 7.00 1.31
N LEU A 91 1.85 6.57 2.23
CA LEU A 91 1.80 5.22 2.74
C LEU A 91 2.21 5.20 4.20
N VAL A 92 1.46 4.48 5.00
CA VAL A 92 1.76 4.33 6.43
C VAL A 92 1.62 2.87 6.83
N MET A 93 2.49 2.42 7.75
CA MET A 93 2.34 1.13 8.41
C MET A 93 1.67 1.35 9.75
N ILE A 94 0.63 0.57 10.02
CA ILE A 94 -0.13 0.67 11.26
C ILE A 94 -0.22 -0.72 11.88
N GLU A 95 0.24 -0.87 13.11
CA GLU A 95 0.06 -2.10 13.85
C GLU A 95 -1.38 -2.19 14.36
N ALA A 96 -1.91 -3.41 14.52
CA ALA A 96 -3.29 -3.60 14.93
C ALA A 96 -3.61 -2.88 16.26
N GLY A 97 -2.64 -2.88 17.19
CA GLY A 97 -2.73 -2.07 18.40
C GLY A 97 -4.05 -2.19 19.14
N GLU A 98 -4.84 -1.14 19.09
CA GLU A 98 -6.10 -1.03 19.82
C GLU A 98 -7.28 -1.73 19.14
N SER A 99 -7.04 -2.47 18.05
CA SER A 99 -8.16 -3.12 17.38
C SER A 99 -8.85 -4.06 18.36
N GLN A 100 -10.16 -4.03 18.35
CA GLN A 100 -10.98 -4.83 19.25
C GLN A 100 -11.83 -5.81 18.44
N PRO A 101 -11.88 -7.06 18.88
CA PRO A 101 -12.85 -7.97 18.28
C PRO A 101 -14.27 -7.52 18.55
N ALA A 102 -15.22 -8.02 17.78
CA ALA A 102 -16.61 -7.62 17.88
C ALA A 102 -17.19 -7.79 19.28
N GLN A 103 -16.70 -8.75 20.05
CA GLN A 103 -17.19 -8.99 21.39
C GLN A 103 -16.93 -7.83 22.34
N ALA A 104 -16.04 -6.92 21.99
CA ALA A 104 -15.76 -5.76 22.83
C ALA A 104 -16.91 -4.76 22.81
N ARG A 105 -17.88 -4.91 21.96
CA ARG A 105 -19.02 -4.01 21.80
C ARG A 105 -20.21 -4.46 22.60
#